data_b158918d4abe8c83b4e81bba9ea81442
#
_entry.id   b158918d4abe8c83b4e81bba9ea81442
#
_cell.length_a   1.000
_cell.length_b   1.000
_cell.length_c   1.000
_cell.angle_alpha   90.00
_cell.angle_beta   90.00
_cell.angle_gamma   90.00
#
_symmetry.space_group_name_H-M   'P 1'
#
loop_
_entity.id
_entity.type
_entity.pdbx_description
1 polymer ?
#
loop_
_entity_poly.entity_id
_entity_poly.type
_entity_poly.pdbx_seq_one_letter_code
_entity_poly.pdbx_strand_id
1 'polypeptide(L)' 'SFANERAERDAENRAAKEIAQQIRLALGQQLSGG' A
#
# COMPACT_ATOMS: atom_id res chain seq x y z
N SER A 1 2.04 19.54 -15.48
CA SER A 1 3.02 20.21 -14.63
C SER A 1 3.64 19.23 -13.64
N PHE A 2 4.82 19.58 -13.15
CA PHE A 2 5.53 18.72 -12.20
C PHE A 2 4.75 18.53 -10.91
N ALA A 3 4.06 19.57 -10.48
CA ALA A 3 3.30 19.51 -9.24
C ALA A 3 2.17 18.47 -9.33
N ASN A 4 1.49 18.45 -10.47
CA ASN A 4 0.40 17.49 -10.68
C ASN A 4 0.93 16.06 -10.75
N GLU A 5 2.04 15.86 -11.45
CA GLU A 5 2.64 14.55 -11.56
C GLU A 5 3.09 14.02 -10.21
N ARG A 6 3.66 14.90 -9.40
CA ARG A 6 4.10 14.54 -8.07
C ARG A 6 2.92 14.14 -7.18
N ALA A 7 1.85 14.90 -7.26
CA ALA A 7 0.66 14.61 -6.48
C ALA A 7 0.06 13.27 -6.86
N GLU A 8 0.04 12.97 -8.16
CA GLU A 8 -0.47 11.70 -8.63
C GLU A 8 0.38 10.53 -8.13
N ARG A 9 1.70 10.67 -8.19
CA ARG A 9 2.60 9.64 -7.71
C ARG A 9 2.48 9.42 -6.21
N ASP A 10 2.31 10.51 -5.46
CA ASP A 10 2.14 10.41 -4.03
C ASP A 10 0.87 9.64 -3.68
N ALA A 11 -0.22 9.94 -4.38
CA ALA A 11 -1.48 9.25 -4.16
C ALA A 11 -1.36 7.76 -4.49
N GLU A 12 -0.70 7.44 -5.60
CA GLU A 12 -0.48 6.05 -5.98
C GLU A 12 0.40 5.32 -4.97
N ASN A 13 1.45 5.98 -4.51
CA ASN A 13 2.34 5.38 -3.54
C ASN A 13 1.63 5.09 -2.22
N ARG A 14 0.76 5.99 -1.81
CA ARG A 14 -0.04 5.77 -0.60
C ARG A 14 -0.98 4.59 -0.76
N ALA A 15 -1.67 4.54 -1.88
CA ALA A 15 -2.59 3.43 -2.15
C ALA A 15 -1.84 2.11 -2.21
N ALA A 16 -0.68 2.10 -2.86
CA ALA A 16 0.12 0.90 -2.96
C ALA A 16 0.59 0.42 -1.59
N LYS A 17 0.97 1.36 -0.72
CA LYS A 17 1.40 1.01 0.64
C LYS A 17 0.26 0.44 1.45
N GLU A 18 -0.93 0.99 1.32
CA GLU A 18 -2.09 0.48 2.03
C GLU A 18 -2.42 -0.95 1.61
N ILE A 19 -2.39 -1.18 0.31
CA ILE A 19 -2.64 -2.52 -0.22
C ILE A 19 -1.57 -3.49 0.28
N ALA A 20 -0.31 -3.08 0.26
CA ALA A 20 0.78 -3.92 0.73
C ALA A 20 0.63 -4.25 2.21
N GLN A 21 0.18 -3.29 3.01
CA GLN A 21 -0.05 -3.54 4.43
C GLN A 21 -1.18 -4.53 4.66
N GLN A 22 -2.24 -4.42 3.88
CA GLN A 22 -3.34 -5.37 3.98
C GLN A 22 -2.91 -6.77 3.63
N ILE A 23 -2.08 -6.91 2.61
CA ILE A 23 -1.55 -8.20 2.21
C ILE A 23 -0.69 -8.78 3.32
N ARG A 24 0.16 -7.96 3.93
CA ARG A 24 1.01 -8.41 5.02
C ARG A 24 0.21 -8.88 6.22
N LEU A 25 -0.84 -8.13 6.55
CA LEU A 25 -1.70 -8.51 7.66
C LEU A 25 -2.39 -9.84 7.38
N ALA A 26 -2.89 -10.02 6.16
CA ALA A 26 -3.55 -11.25 5.80
C ALA A 26 -2.60 -12.44 5.87
N LEU A 27 -1.39 -12.27 5.34
CA LEU A 27 -0.38 -13.32 5.40
C LEU A 27 0.04 -13.61 6.83
N GLY A 28 0.21 -12.55 7.62
CA GLY A 28 0.58 -12.70 9.01
C GLY A 28 -0.47 -13.46 9.82
N GLN A 29 -1.74 -13.19 9.54
CA GLN A 29 -2.82 -13.89 10.22
C GLN A 29 -2.83 -15.36 9.85
N GLN A 30 -2.58 -15.69 8.60
CA GLN A 30 -2.53 -17.08 8.18
C GLN A 30 -1.37 -17.81 8.83
N LEU A 31 -0.23 -17.16 8.94
CA LEU A 31 0.94 -17.79 9.53
C LEU A 31 0.80 -17.96 11.04
N SER A 32 0.20 -16.99 11.72
CA SER A 32 0.08 -17.06 13.17
C SER A 32 -1.19 -17.74 13.62
N GLY A 33 -2.21 -17.74 12.78
CA GLY A 33 -3.47 -18.38 13.13
C GLY A 33 -3.52 -19.86 12.84
N GLY A 34 -2.54 -20.32 12.06
CA GLY A 34 -2.47 -21.72 11.69
C GLY A 34 -2.26 -22.60 12.88
#